data_d17bc23678b09d5a1b7def5be73323cc
#
_entry.id   d17bc23678b09d5a1b7def5be73323cc
#
_cell.length_a   1.000
_cell.length_b   1.000
_cell.length_c   1.000
_cell.angle_alpha   90.00
_cell.angle_beta   90.00
_cell.angle_gamma   90.00
#
_symmetry.space_group_name_H-M   'P 1'
#
loop_
_entity.id
_entity.type
_entity.pdbx_description
1 polymer ?
#
loop_
_entity_poly.entity_id
_entity_poly.type
_entity_poly.pdbx_seq_one_letter_code
_entity_poly.pdbx_strand_id
1 'polypeptide(L)'
;MSGNDPFGGDSDRTIMRPRPGGRGPRPGARPPSGEGQTERRSVPQPAAGAQIVGAGMNPLVAAATPLFSLVGQLRNTLSHPDIANLHSHVSQEIMNFEADARGKGEPAESILAARYALCTLIDETVLSTPWGTESNWGNQTLLVRFHNETWGGEKFFQILDRLLPDPRANLHLLEFIYVCLALGFEG
;
A
#
# COMPACT_ATOMS: atom_id res chain seq x y z
N MET A 1 52.84 -9.67 36.36
CA MET A 1 52.59 -11.12 36.20
C MET A 1 51.70 -11.23 35.00
N SER A 2 52.29 -11.38 33.85
CA SER A 2 52.59 -12.58 33.13
C SER A 2 51.31 -13.33 32.83
N GLY A 3 50.93 -13.52 31.65
CA GLY A 3 51.34 -13.95 30.34
C GLY A 3 50.11 -14.57 29.76
N ASN A 4 49.82 -14.73 28.61
CA ASN A 4 50.47 -15.28 27.46
C ASN A 4 49.37 -15.60 26.42
N ASP A 5 49.43 -15.07 25.25
CA ASP A 5 48.90 -15.70 24.05
C ASP A 5 49.67 -17.01 23.82
N PRO A 6 49.07 -18.02 23.23
CA PRO A 6 49.54 -18.32 21.90
C PRO A 6 48.52 -19.02 20.96
N PHE A 7 48.91 -18.95 19.72
CA PHE A 7 48.60 -19.74 18.54
C PHE A 7 47.44 -19.17 17.71
N GLY A 8 47.67 -18.69 16.57
CA GLY A 8 48.78 -18.83 15.61
C GLY A 8 48.49 -19.97 14.64
N GLY A 9 48.33 -19.62 13.37
CA GLY A 9 48.36 -20.50 12.23
C GLY A 9 47.00 -20.73 11.59
N ASP A 10 46.87 -20.80 10.34
CA ASP A 10 47.77 -20.74 9.20
C ASP A 10 46.97 -20.67 7.91
N SER A 11 47.50 -19.96 7.03
CA SER A 11 47.30 -19.87 5.62
C SER A 11 46.87 -21.14 4.89
N ASP A 12 45.87 -21.02 4.02
CA ASP A 12 45.83 -21.84 2.80
C ASP A 12 45.57 -20.96 1.58
N ARG A 13 46.66 -20.43 1.06
CA ARG A 13 46.74 -19.87 -0.29
C ARG A 13 46.96 -21.00 -1.27
N THR A 14 45.94 -21.35 -2.00
CA THR A 14 46.09 -22.24 -3.18
C THR A 14 46.67 -21.43 -4.32
N ILE A 15 47.95 -21.59 -4.56
CA ILE A 15 48.69 -21.04 -5.70
C ILE A 15 48.49 -22.00 -6.89
N MET A 16 47.74 -21.55 -7.90
CA MET A 16 47.73 -22.21 -9.20
C MET A 16 48.97 -21.82 -10.00
N ARG A 17 49.84 -22.81 -10.26
CA ARG A 17 50.98 -22.72 -11.16
C ARG A 17 50.54 -22.76 -12.61
N PRO A 18 51.07 -21.91 -13.52
CA PRO A 18 50.86 -22.06 -14.96
C PRO A 18 51.79 -23.14 -15.54
N ARG A 19 51.25 -23.95 -16.42
CA ARG A 19 52.01 -24.88 -17.25
C ARG A 19 52.52 -24.17 -18.50
N PRO A 20 53.78 -24.34 -18.89
CA PRO A 20 54.33 -23.88 -20.17
C PRO A 20 54.35 -24.99 -21.22
N GLY A 21 54.27 -24.58 -22.46
CA GLY A 21 54.62 -25.38 -23.64
C GLY A 21 53.39 -25.76 -24.47
N GLY A 22 53.34 -25.50 -25.72
CA GLY A 22 54.31 -25.10 -26.71
C GLY A 22 53.71 -25.36 -28.09
N ARG A 23 54.24 -24.60 -29.04
CA ARG A 23 54.25 -24.82 -30.47
C ARG A 23 53.23 -24.01 -31.30
N GLY A 24 53.87 -23.15 -32.02
CA GLY A 24 53.42 -22.15 -32.97
C GLY A 24 52.97 -22.71 -34.34
N PRO A 25 52.88 -21.83 -35.32
CA PRO A 25 51.85 -21.84 -36.33
C PRO A 25 52.24 -22.51 -37.64
N ARG A 26 51.27 -23.03 -38.39
CA ARG A 26 51.41 -23.31 -39.82
C ARG A 26 50.39 -22.50 -40.61
N PRO A 27 50.83 -21.86 -41.68
CA PRO A 27 49.97 -21.06 -42.56
C PRO A 27 49.40 -21.94 -43.72
N GLY A 28 48.20 -21.59 -44.14
CA GLY A 28 47.77 -21.95 -45.44
C GLY A 28 46.47 -22.74 -45.51
N ALA A 29 45.40 -22.04 -45.78
CA ALA A 29 44.45 -22.31 -46.83
C ALA A 29 43.24 -21.35 -46.73
N ARG A 30 43.04 -20.57 -47.76
CA ARG A 30 41.91 -19.71 -48.03
C ARG A 30 40.91 -20.46 -48.92
N PRO A 31 39.73 -19.98 -49.16
CA PRO A 31 38.42 -20.19 -48.52
C PRO A 31 37.51 -21.07 -49.38
N PRO A 32 36.25 -21.20 -49.05
CA PRO A 32 35.27 -20.56 -49.87
C PRO A 32 34.17 -19.80 -49.13
N SER A 33 33.74 -18.76 -49.80
CA SER A 33 32.58 -17.92 -49.57
C SER A 33 31.29 -18.74 -49.54
N GLY A 34 30.39 -18.39 -48.70
CA GLY A 34 29.04 -18.97 -48.68
C GLY A 34 28.24 -18.43 -47.51
N GLU A 35 27.66 -17.29 -47.69
CA GLU A 35 26.27 -16.93 -47.44
C GLU A 35 25.59 -17.52 -46.18
N GLY A 36 25.10 -16.64 -45.32
CA GLY A 36 24.15 -16.97 -44.28
C GLY A 36 24.40 -16.28 -42.96
N GLN A 37 24.66 -14.97 -42.96
CA GLN A 37 24.38 -14.17 -41.79
C GLN A 37 22.87 -14.06 -41.68
N THR A 38 22.25 -15.05 -41.04
CA THR A 38 20.98 -14.85 -40.37
C THR A 38 21.23 -13.84 -39.28
N GLU A 39 20.97 -12.55 -39.59
CA GLU A 39 20.74 -11.56 -38.59
C GLU A 39 19.72 -12.16 -37.60
N ARG A 40 20.20 -12.60 -36.47
CA ARG A 40 19.34 -12.77 -35.30
C ARG A 40 18.80 -11.39 -35.01
N ARG A 41 17.65 -11.11 -35.59
CA ARG A 41 16.78 -10.03 -35.18
C ARG A 41 16.63 -10.17 -33.69
N SER A 42 17.39 -9.38 -32.93
CA SER A 42 17.22 -9.23 -31.50
C SER A 42 15.76 -8.78 -31.31
N VAL A 43 14.95 -9.71 -30.82
CA VAL A 43 13.64 -9.41 -30.32
C VAL A 43 13.88 -8.34 -29.26
N PRO A 44 13.23 -7.15 -29.35
CA PRO A 44 13.37 -6.15 -28.31
C PRO A 44 12.96 -6.83 -26.99
N GLN A 45 13.93 -7.02 -26.11
CA GLN A 45 13.63 -7.39 -24.75
C GLN A 45 12.75 -6.27 -24.21
N PRO A 46 11.53 -6.56 -23.72
CA PRO A 46 10.74 -5.52 -23.07
C PRO A 46 11.61 -4.93 -21.98
N ALA A 47 11.75 -3.60 -22.02
CA ALA A 47 12.50 -2.87 -21.04
C ALA A 47 12.09 -3.36 -19.65
N ALA A 48 13.05 -3.94 -18.93
CA ALA A 48 12.86 -4.31 -17.54
C ALA A 48 12.58 -3.03 -16.76
N GLY A 49 11.31 -2.79 -16.46
CA GLY A 49 10.90 -1.56 -15.78
C GLY A 49 9.47 -1.13 -16.01
N ALA A 50 8.78 -1.62 -17.02
CA ALA A 50 7.34 -1.59 -16.98
C ALA A 50 6.88 -2.72 -16.04
N GLN A 51 7.05 -2.53 -14.75
CA GLN A 51 6.14 -3.16 -13.83
C GLN A 51 4.78 -2.65 -14.28
N ILE A 52 4.02 -3.51 -14.96
CA ILE A 52 2.58 -3.43 -14.92
C ILE A 52 2.30 -3.56 -13.42
N VAL A 53 2.27 -2.42 -12.74
CA VAL A 53 1.57 -2.31 -11.48
C VAL A 53 0.20 -2.81 -11.87
N GLY A 54 -0.06 -4.07 -11.56
CA GLY A 54 -1.29 -4.72 -11.95
C GLY A 54 -2.40 -3.75 -11.62
N ALA A 55 -3.42 -3.68 -12.45
CA ALA A 55 -4.64 -2.98 -12.17
C ALA A 55 -5.20 -3.58 -10.86
N GLY A 56 -4.47 -3.33 -9.80
CA GLY A 56 -4.73 -3.75 -8.43
C GLY A 56 -5.74 -2.78 -7.86
N MET A 57 -6.56 -3.26 -6.98
CA MET A 57 -7.46 -2.47 -6.17
C MET A 57 -6.72 -1.22 -5.65
N ASN A 58 -7.36 -0.06 -5.78
CA ASN A 58 -6.90 1.21 -5.22
C ASN A 58 -6.30 1.01 -3.81
N PRO A 59 -5.06 1.44 -3.55
CA PRO A 59 -4.37 1.18 -2.28
C PRO A 59 -5.13 1.69 -1.05
N LEU A 60 -5.81 2.85 -1.16
CA LEU A 60 -6.65 3.38 -0.08
C LEU A 60 -7.86 2.49 0.17
N VAL A 61 -8.57 2.09 -0.89
CA VAL A 61 -9.74 1.20 -0.79
C VAL A 61 -9.31 -0.16 -0.25
N ALA A 62 -8.20 -0.71 -0.73
CA ALA A 62 -7.67 -1.98 -0.25
C ALA A 62 -7.33 -1.94 1.25
N ALA A 63 -6.70 -0.87 1.71
CA ALA A 63 -6.36 -0.69 3.13
C ALA A 63 -7.61 -0.54 4.01
N ALA A 64 -8.68 0.08 3.48
CA ALA A 64 -9.93 0.32 4.21
C ALA A 64 -10.95 -0.83 4.12
N THR A 65 -10.67 -1.89 3.37
CA THR A 65 -11.60 -3.01 3.16
C THR A 65 -12.19 -3.57 4.47
N PRO A 66 -11.42 -3.78 5.55
CA PRO A 66 -11.97 -4.25 6.82
C PRO A 66 -13.02 -3.27 7.40
N LEU A 67 -12.74 -1.96 7.33
CA LEU A 67 -13.65 -0.92 7.81
C LEU A 67 -14.92 -0.82 6.96
N PHE A 68 -14.81 -0.88 5.63
CA PHE A 68 -15.95 -0.90 4.73
C PHE A 68 -16.86 -2.13 4.96
N SER A 69 -16.24 -3.29 5.20
CA SER A 69 -16.98 -4.51 5.55
C SER A 69 -17.72 -4.35 6.88
N LEU A 70 -17.10 -3.71 7.86
CA LEU A 70 -17.70 -3.39 9.14
C LEU A 70 -18.89 -2.44 8.98
N VAL A 71 -18.78 -1.38 8.19
CA VAL A 71 -19.88 -0.44 7.89
C VAL A 71 -21.10 -1.21 7.35
N GLY A 72 -20.89 -2.12 6.39
CA GLY A 72 -21.96 -2.97 5.85
C GLY A 72 -22.61 -3.85 6.92
N GLN A 73 -21.86 -4.36 7.88
CA GLN A 73 -22.39 -5.15 8.99
C GLN A 73 -23.18 -4.29 9.98
N LEU A 74 -22.64 -3.14 10.38
CA LEU A 74 -23.27 -2.24 11.36
C LEU A 74 -24.64 -1.74 10.90
N ARG A 75 -24.80 -1.44 9.62
CA ARG A 75 -26.10 -1.04 9.03
C ARG A 75 -27.19 -2.07 9.19
N ASN A 76 -26.83 -3.35 9.20
CA ASN A 76 -27.76 -4.47 9.33
C ASN A 76 -27.88 -4.99 10.77
N THR A 77 -27.18 -4.41 11.72
CA THR A 77 -27.18 -4.84 13.12
C THR A 77 -28.30 -4.14 13.88
N LEU A 78 -29.19 -4.93 14.48
CA LEU A 78 -30.33 -4.41 15.25
C LEU A 78 -29.95 -3.97 16.67
N SER A 79 -28.88 -4.51 17.24
CA SER A 79 -28.35 -4.15 18.57
C SER A 79 -26.88 -4.50 18.64
N HIS A 80 -26.11 -3.74 19.41
CA HIS A 80 -24.72 -4.03 19.68
C HIS A 80 -24.48 -4.09 21.20
N PRO A 81 -23.97 -5.23 21.73
CA PRO A 81 -23.92 -5.45 23.18
C PRO A 81 -22.80 -4.66 23.88
N ASP A 82 -21.73 -4.29 23.14
CA ASP A 82 -20.55 -3.64 23.71
C ASP A 82 -20.04 -2.52 22.78
N ILE A 83 -20.57 -1.34 23.00
CA ILE A 83 -20.22 -0.13 22.23
C ILE A 83 -18.78 0.32 22.51
N ALA A 84 -18.28 0.16 23.74
CA ALA A 84 -16.93 0.57 24.10
C ALA A 84 -15.87 -0.30 23.39
N ASN A 85 -16.14 -1.60 23.31
CA ASN A 85 -15.28 -2.52 22.57
C ASN A 85 -15.33 -2.23 21.06
N LEU A 86 -16.52 -2.00 20.51
CA LEU A 86 -16.68 -1.59 19.10
C LEU A 86 -15.86 -0.33 18.81
N HIS A 87 -15.98 0.71 19.62
CA HIS A 87 -15.26 1.96 19.45
C HIS A 87 -13.73 1.76 19.49
N SER A 88 -13.26 0.93 20.41
CA SER A 88 -11.83 0.59 20.55
C SER A 88 -11.33 -0.19 19.34
N HIS A 89 -12.10 -1.17 18.88
CA HIS A 89 -11.79 -1.98 17.71
C HIS A 89 -11.73 -1.12 16.43
N VAL A 90 -12.75 -0.31 16.18
CA VAL A 90 -12.78 0.60 15.03
C VAL A 90 -11.60 1.58 15.06
N SER A 91 -11.30 2.13 16.23
CA SER A 91 -10.15 3.03 16.38
C SER A 91 -8.82 2.35 16.04
N GLN A 92 -8.65 1.09 16.42
CA GLN A 92 -7.46 0.32 16.05
C GLN A 92 -7.41 0.06 14.56
N GLU A 93 -8.53 -0.29 13.93
CA GLU A 93 -8.60 -0.54 12.49
C GLU A 93 -8.33 0.75 11.68
N ILE A 94 -8.71 1.93 12.17
CA ILE A 94 -8.34 3.21 11.54
C ILE A 94 -6.82 3.43 11.61
N MET A 95 -6.17 3.10 12.70
CA MET A 95 -4.71 3.19 12.79
C MET A 95 -4.01 2.17 11.88
N ASN A 96 -4.56 0.97 11.76
CA ASN A 96 -4.08 -0.06 10.83
C ASN A 96 -4.21 0.40 9.38
N PHE A 97 -5.37 1.01 9.01
CA PHE A 97 -5.59 1.63 7.71
C PHE A 97 -4.50 2.67 7.37
N GLU A 98 -4.20 3.59 8.29
CA GLU A 98 -3.16 4.60 8.06
C GLU A 98 -1.77 3.97 7.84
N ALA A 99 -1.41 2.98 8.64
CA ALA A 99 -0.14 2.28 8.53
C ALA A 99 -0.02 1.55 7.18
N ASP A 100 -1.08 0.86 6.78
CA ASP A 100 -1.16 0.11 5.53
C ASP A 100 -1.11 1.03 4.30
N ALA A 101 -1.90 2.11 4.28
CA ALA A 101 -1.90 3.08 3.20
C ALA A 101 -0.53 3.76 3.06
N ARG A 102 0.12 4.10 4.17
CA ARG A 102 1.47 4.65 4.18
C ARG A 102 2.49 3.64 3.67
N GLY A 103 2.36 2.38 4.05
CA GLY A 103 3.21 1.28 3.57
C GLY A 103 3.08 1.04 2.06
N LYS A 104 1.94 1.36 1.49
CA LYS A 104 1.66 1.30 0.04
C LYS A 104 2.09 2.56 -0.72
N GLY A 105 2.66 3.56 -0.04
CA GLY A 105 3.21 4.77 -0.64
C GLY A 105 2.18 5.87 -0.91
N GLU A 106 1.00 5.80 -0.33
CA GLU A 106 0.00 6.86 -0.48
C GLU A 106 0.46 8.17 0.18
N PRO A 107 0.17 9.34 -0.44
CA PRO A 107 0.51 10.63 0.12
C PRO A 107 -0.15 10.87 1.49
N ALA A 108 0.58 11.51 2.41
CA ALA A 108 0.06 11.78 3.75
C ALA A 108 -1.23 12.60 3.76
N GLU A 109 -1.37 13.54 2.83
CA GLU A 109 -2.58 14.35 2.67
C GLU A 109 -3.78 13.48 2.23
N SER A 110 -3.57 12.56 1.28
CA SER A 110 -4.60 11.62 0.84
C SER A 110 -5.03 10.68 1.97
N ILE A 111 -4.07 10.17 2.75
CA ILE A 111 -4.36 9.33 3.91
C ILE A 111 -5.17 10.10 4.96
N LEU A 112 -4.80 11.36 5.24
CA LEU A 112 -5.52 12.20 6.20
C LEU A 112 -6.96 12.48 5.75
N ALA A 113 -7.17 12.78 4.48
CA ALA A 113 -8.49 13.00 3.91
C ALA A 113 -9.34 11.73 3.88
N ALA A 114 -8.75 10.59 3.51
CA ALA A 114 -9.42 9.30 3.55
C ALA A 114 -9.79 8.88 4.97
N ARG A 115 -8.91 9.09 5.95
CA ARG A 115 -9.21 8.86 7.38
C ARG A 115 -10.38 9.72 7.84
N TYR A 116 -10.40 11.00 7.42
CA TYR A 116 -11.53 11.90 7.73
C TYR A 116 -12.84 11.34 7.18
N ALA A 117 -12.86 10.93 5.92
CA ALA A 117 -14.04 10.35 5.28
C ALA A 117 -14.49 9.05 5.96
N LEU A 118 -13.56 8.19 6.39
CA LEU A 118 -13.87 6.97 7.15
C LEU A 118 -14.51 7.26 8.51
N CYS A 119 -13.90 8.18 9.27
CA CYS A 119 -14.45 8.57 10.58
C CYS A 119 -15.88 9.08 10.41
N THR A 120 -16.10 9.97 9.44
CA THR A 120 -17.42 10.56 9.18
C THR A 120 -18.45 9.49 8.77
N LEU A 121 -18.09 8.60 7.84
CA LEU A 121 -18.94 7.50 7.39
C LEU A 121 -19.33 6.57 8.54
N ILE A 122 -18.37 6.18 9.38
CA ILE A 122 -18.61 5.22 10.47
C ILE A 122 -19.43 5.88 11.58
N ASP A 123 -19.12 7.12 11.96
CA ASP A 123 -19.89 7.87 12.96
C ASP A 123 -21.34 8.04 12.52
N GLU A 124 -21.59 8.43 11.26
CA GLU A 124 -22.93 8.52 10.69
C GLU A 124 -23.62 7.15 10.67
N THR A 125 -22.93 6.11 10.25
CA THR A 125 -23.49 4.74 10.20
C THR A 125 -23.93 4.29 11.58
N VAL A 126 -23.13 4.51 12.62
CA VAL A 126 -23.49 4.12 14.00
C VAL A 126 -24.66 4.99 14.50
N LEU A 127 -24.57 6.30 14.34
CA LEU A 127 -25.57 7.25 14.84
C LEU A 127 -26.92 7.14 14.11
N SER A 128 -26.95 6.59 12.90
CA SER A 128 -28.20 6.31 12.18
C SER A 128 -28.93 5.05 12.66
N THR A 129 -28.29 4.24 13.52
CA THR A 129 -28.93 3.08 14.12
C THR A 129 -29.62 3.42 15.45
N PRO A 130 -30.73 2.73 15.83
CA PRO A 130 -31.39 2.97 17.10
C PRO A 130 -30.45 2.77 18.30
N TRP A 131 -29.65 1.71 18.28
CA TRP A 131 -28.71 1.40 19.37
C TRP A 131 -27.53 2.38 19.44
N GLY A 132 -27.11 2.95 18.32
CA GLY A 132 -26.03 3.94 18.28
C GLY A 132 -26.51 5.29 18.83
N THR A 133 -27.71 5.72 18.44
CA THR A 133 -28.33 6.96 18.96
C THR A 133 -28.52 6.93 20.48
N GLU A 134 -28.90 5.78 21.04
CA GLU A 134 -29.09 5.61 22.50
C GLU A 134 -27.76 5.37 23.25
N SER A 135 -26.66 5.19 22.52
CA SER A 135 -25.35 4.91 23.10
C SER A 135 -24.58 6.17 23.46
N ASN A 136 -23.42 5.97 24.12
CA ASN A 136 -22.48 7.07 24.37
C ASN A 136 -21.59 7.41 23.17
N TRP A 137 -21.83 6.81 21.98
CA TRP A 137 -21.02 7.08 20.79
C TRP A 137 -20.99 8.54 20.40
N GLY A 138 -22.14 9.23 20.44
CA GLY A 138 -22.25 10.65 20.11
C GLY A 138 -21.35 11.57 20.93
N ASN A 139 -20.99 11.18 22.15
CA ASN A 139 -20.06 11.93 23.01
C ASN A 139 -18.58 11.62 22.72
N GLN A 140 -18.29 10.55 22.00
CA GLN A 140 -16.96 10.04 21.72
C GLN A 140 -16.82 9.60 20.27
N THR A 141 -17.25 10.46 19.34
CA THR A 141 -17.16 10.14 17.90
C THR A 141 -15.70 9.93 17.46
N LEU A 142 -15.52 9.19 16.39
CA LEU A 142 -14.21 9.01 15.76
C LEU A 142 -13.67 10.33 15.22
N LEU A 143 -14.54 11.19 14.73
CA LEU A 143 -14.16 12.56 14.32
C LEU A 143 -13.57 13.37 15.47
N VAL A 144 -14.18 13.32 16.66
CA VAL A 144 -13.61 13.98 17.85
C VAL A 144 -12.25 13.38 18.17
N ARG A 145 -12.13 12.07 18.18
CA ARG A 145 -10.90 11.36 18.55
C ARG A 145 -9.74 11.63 17.60
N PHE A 146 -9.97 11.59 16.29
CA PHE A 146 -8.90 11.63 15.28
C PHE A 146 -8.70 13.01 14.64
N HIS A 147 -9.70 13.86 14.67
CA HIS A 147 -9.70 15.17 13.99
C HIS A 147 -10.07 16.36 14.88
N ASN A 148 -10.47 16.10 16.13
CA ASN A 148 -10.95 17.11 17.08
C ASN A 148 -12.11 17.94 16.50
N GLU A 149 -13.02 17.28 15.76
CA GLU A 149 -14.19 17.88 15.12
C GLU A 149 -15.46 17.10 15.49
N THR A 150 -16.58 17.79 15.63
CA THR A 150 -17.85 17.17 16.04
C THR A 150 -18.79 16.90 14.87
N TRP A 151 -18.63 17.60 13.75
CA TRP A 151 -19.48 17.50 12.56
C TRP A 151 -18.62 17.32 11.32
N GLY A 152 -18.93 16.31 10.50
CA GLY A 152 -18.08 15.92 9.39
C GLY A 152 -18.72 16.01 8.00
N GLY A 153 -20.06 16.04 7.90
CA GLY A 153 -20.75 15.93 6.64
C GLY A 153 -20.37 17.03 5.64
N GLU A 154 -20.48 18.28 6.04
CA GLU A 154 -20.14 19.41 5.18
C GLU A 154 -18.68 19.36 4.71
N LYS A 155 -17.75 19.08 5.60
CA LYS A 155 -16.32 19.02 5.27
C LYS A 155 -15.97 17.83 4.38
N PHE A 156 -16.69 16.73 4.46
CA PHE A 156 -16.56 15.61 3.54
C PHE A 156 -16.79 16.08 2.09
N PHE A 157 -17.86 16.81 1.83
CA PHE A 157 -18.15 17.36 0.51
C PHE A 157 -17.18 18.47 0.11
N GLN A 158 -16.71 19.31 1.04
CA GLN A 158 -15.64 20.27 0.77
C GLN A 158 -14.33 19.59 0.36
N ILE A 159 -14.01 18.41 0.91
CA ILE A 159 -12.87 17.61 0.46
C ILE A 159 -13.10 17.17 -0.97
N LEU A 160 -14.26 16.59 -1.28
CA LEU A 160 -14.62 16.18 -2.64
C LEU A 160 -14.49 17.32 -3.63
N ASP A 161 -15.03 18.51 -3.33
CA ASP A 161 -14.97 19.69 -4.19
C ASP A 161 -13.53 20.12 -4.50
N ARG A 162 -12.60 19.95 -3.57
CA ARG A 162 -11.18 20.27 -3.78
C ARG A 162 -10.45 19.27 -4.67
N LEU A 163 -10.95 18.03 -4.78
CA LEU A 163 -10.34 16.99 -5.59
C LEU A 163 -10.80 17.02 -7.05
N LEU A 164 -12.03 17.50 -7.30
CA LEU A 164 -12.65 17.49 -8.62
C LEU A 164 -11.90 18.31 -9.70
N PRO A 165 -11.19 19.43 -9.40
CA PRO A 165 -10.43 20.16 -10.41
C PRO A 165 -9.30 19.37 -11.07
N ASP A 166 -8.70 18.40 -10.37
CA ASP A 166 -7.68 17.51 -10.94
C ASP A 166 -7.96 16.04 -10.59
N PRO A 167 -8.89 15.39 -11.30
CA PRO A 167 -9.28 14.01 -11.00
C PRO A 167 -8.16 13.00 -11.22
N ARG A 168 -7.22 13.28 -12.12
CA ARG A 168 -6.13 12.35 -12.42
C ARG A 168 -5.11 12.30 -11.29
N ALA A 169 -4.78 13.44 -10.72
CA ALA A 169 -3.87 13.49 -9.58
C ALA A 169 -4.50 12.91 -8.30
N ASN A 170 -5.83 12.96 -8.19
CA ASN A 170 -6.57 12.58 -6.98
C ASN A 170 -7.38 11.28 -7.14
N LEU A 171 -7.06 10.46 -8.15
CA LEU A 171 -7.88 9.30 -8.52
C LEU A 171 -8.15 8.36 -7.36
N HIS A 172 -7.13 7.98 -6.60
CA HIS A 172 -7.27 7.05 -5.47
C HIS A 172 -8.21 7.59 -4.39
N LEU A 173 -8.12 8.87 -4.08
CA LEU A 173 -8.97 9.48 -3.06
C LEU A 173 -10.40 9.70 -3.56
N LEU A 174 -10.58 10.03 -4.84
CA LEU A 174 -11.92 10.14 -5.45
C LEU A 174 -12.65 8.80 -5.49
N GLU A 175 -11.97 7.72 -5.87
CA GLU A 175 -12.54 6.37 -5.81
C GLU A 175 -12.89 5.95 -4.38
N PHE A 176 -12.03 6.32 -3.42
CA PHE A 176 -12.29 6.08 -2.00
C PHE A 176 -13.55 6.80 -1.51
N ILE A 177 -13.69 8.09 -1.83
CA ILE A 177 -14.88 8.90 -1.49
C ILE A 177 -16.12 8.31 -2.18
N TYR A 178 -15.99 7.89 -3.44
CA TYR A 178 -17.09 7.21 -4.14
C TYR A 178 -17.56 5.95 -3.40
N VAL A 179 -16.64 5.14 -2.87
CA VAL A 179 -16.99 3.95 -2.08
C VAL A 179 -17.74 4.36 -0.80
N CYS A 180 -17.33 5.43 -0.11
CA CYS A 180 -18.04 5.94 1.06
C CYS A 180 -19.50 6.33 0.71
N LEU A 181 -19.71 7.04 -0.39
CA LEU A 181 -21.03 7.42 -0.88
C LEU A 181 -21.86 6.19 -1.30
N ALA A 182 -21.24 5.23 -2.00
CA ALA A 182 -21.88 3.98 -2.40
C ALA A 182 -22.29 3.11 -1.22
N LEU A 183 -21.57 3.20 -0.10
CA LEU A 183 -21.95 2.57 1.17
C LEU A 183 -23.04 3.34 1.91
N GLY A 184 -23.54 4.46 1.35
CA GLY A 184 -24.70 5.20 1.80
C GLY A 184 -24.37 6.31 2.81
N PHE A 185 -23.20 6.95 2.68
CA PHE A 185 -22.95 8.19 3.36
C PHE A 185 -23.84 9.31 2.78
N GLU A 186 -24.51 10.06 3.64
CA GLU A 186 -25.45 11.14 3.25
C GLU A 186 -24.91 12.54 3.62
N GLY A 187 -24.20 12.68 4.77
CA GLY A 187 -23.55 13.90 5.24
C GLY A 187 -24.33 14.71 6.28
#